data_d4c1406cc70ccac0574521d4dac28a3a
#
_entry.id   d4c1406cc70ccac0574521d4dac28a3a
#
_cell.length_a   1.000
_cell.length_b   1.000
_cell.length_c   1.000
_cell.angle_alpha   90.00
_cell.angle_beta   90.00
_cell.angle_gamma   90.00
#
_symmetry.space_group_name_H-M   'P 1'
#
loop_
_entity.id
_entity.type
_entity.pdbx_description
1 polymer ?
#
loop_
_entity_poly.entity_id
_entity_poly.type
_entity_poly.pdbx_seq_one_letter_code
_entity_poly.pdbx_strand_id
1 'polypeptide(L)'
;MAFDFKKECKELYRPASKPSIITVPPMSYVAVRGKGDPNTEGGEYQNALPLLYGIAYTVKMSKKGSRSIEGYFDFVVPPLEGFWWQESPSGDIDYVRKDDFNFISCIRLPDFVTRDDFDWAVAEATAKKKLDFSAVELLKVDEGLCVQCMHTGPYDNEPATVGAMNEYTTEQGYVPDFSDTRFHHEIYLSDPRKCAPEKLKTVVRHPIKRAE
;
A
#
# COMPACT_ATOMS: atom_id res chain seq x y z
N MET A 1 19.58 -15.75 2.55
CA MET A 1 18.14 -15.80 2.15
C MET A 1 17.67 -14.37 1.99
N ALA A 2 16.87 -14.05 0.97
CA ALA A 2 16.37 -12.69 0.81
C ALA A 2 15.39 -12.33 1.95
N PHE A 3 15.46 -11.12 2.47
CA PHE A 3 14.55 -10.61 3.49
C PHE A 3 13.13 -10.50 2.90
N ASP A 4 12.14 -11.09 3.55
CA ASP A 4 10.74 -11.07 3.11
C ASP A 4 9.90 -10.29 4.14
N PHE A 5 9.54 -9.05 3.82
CA PHE A 5 8.77 -8.18 4.72
C PHE A 5 7.50 -8.85 5.25
N LYS A 6 6.81 -9.66 4.45
CA LYS A 6 5.62 -10.40 4.90
C LYS A 6 5.92 -11.47 5.95
N LYS A 7 7.16 -11.93 6.05
CA LYS A 7 7.57 -12.94 7.02
C LYS A 7 8.23 -12.34 8.25
N GLU A 8 8.99 -11.27 8.04
CA GLU A 8 9.78 -10.63 9.10
C GLU A 8 8.95 -9.58 9.88
N CYS A 9 8.02 -8.87 9.20
CA CYS A 9 7.12 -7.89 9.79
C CYS A 9 5.68 -8.43 9.84
N LYS A 10 5.48 -9.55 10.53
CA LYS A 10 4.18 -10.27 10.53
C LYS A 10 3.04 -9.43 11.10
N GLU A 11 3.33 -8.59 12.07
CA GLU A 11 2.37 -7.69 12.70
C GLU A 11 1.78 -6.69 11.69
N LEU A 12 2.55 -6.30 10.66
CA LEU A 12 2.12 -5.37 9.62
C LEU A 12 1.42 -6.07 8.44
N TYR A 13 1.86 -7.29 8.09
CA TYR A 13 1.45 -7.97 6.86
C TYR A 13 0.59 -9.22 7.07
N ARG A 14 0.44 -9.69 8.31
CA ARG A 14 -0.31 -10.92 8.62
C ARG A 14 -1.17 -10.78 9.88
N PRO A 15 -1.98 -9.73 9.99
CA PRO A 15 -2.93 -9.65 11.10
C PRO A 15 -3.90 -10.82 11.07
N ALA A 16 -4.58 -11.05 12.18
CA ALA A 16 -5.69 -11.99 12.24
C ALA A 16 -6.90 -11.47 11.46
N SER A 17 -7.89 -12.35 11.22
CA SER A 17 -9.22 -11.96 10.71
C SER A 17 -10.10 -11.27 11.75
N LYS A 18 -9.64 -11.16 13.00
CA LYS A 18 -10.26 -10.32 14.02
C LYS A 18 -9.53 -8.97 14.05
N PRO A 19 -10.25 -7.85 14.16
CA PRO A 19 -9.63 -6.54 14.25
C PRO A 19 -8.65 -6.44 15.42
N SER A 20 -7.58 -5.67 15.23
CA SER A 20 -6.58 -5.39 16.25
C SER A 20 -6.01 -3.98 16.08
N ILE A 21 -5.62 -3.36 17.20
CA ILE A 21 -4.97 -2.05 17.20
C ILE A 21 -3.47 -2.25 17.06
N ILE A 22 -2.84 -1.42 16.25
CA ILE A 22 -1.39 -1.41 15.99
C ILE A 22 -0.88 0.03 15.88
N THR A 23 0.38 0.25 16.25
CA THR A 23 1.11 1.47 15.87
C THR A 23 2.02 1.14 14.70
N VAL A 24 1.76 1.76 13.55
CA VAL A 24 2.52 1.58 12.32
C VAL A 24 3.65 2.60 12.29
N PRO A 25 4.91 2.18 12.16
CA PRO A 25 6.03 3.11 12.06
C PRO A 25 6.01 3.85 10.71
N PRO A 26 6.67 5.02 10.63
CA PRO A 26 6.88 5.67 9.34
C PRO A 26 7.60 4.76 8.34
N MET A 27 7.10 4.67 7.13
CA MET A 27 7.67 3.84 6.06
C MET A 27 7.84 4.64 4.77
N SER A 28 8.80 4.23 3.95
CA SER A 28 9.07 4.83 2.63
C SER A 28 8.53 3.93 1.52
N TYR A 29 7.98 4.56 0.49
CA TYR A 29 7.35 3.90 -0.66
C TYR A 29 7.80 4.52 -1.98
N VAL A 30 7.89 3.71 -3.02
CA VAL A 30 7.65 4.21 -4.37
C VAL A 30 6.15 4.30 -4.56
N ALA A 31 5.66 5.46 -5.00
CA ALA A 31 4.24 5.75 -5.08
C ALA A 31 3.85 6.43 -6.40
N VAL A 32 2.60 6.25 -6.81
CA VAL A 32 1.94 6.94 -7.92
C VAL A 32 0.54 7.33 -7.47
N ARG A 33 0.17 8.59 -7.65
CA ARG A 33 -1.18 9.11 -7.37
C ARG A 33 -2.04 9.05 -8.61
N GLY A 34 -3.34 8.83 -8.42
CA GLY A 34 -4.30 8.83 -9.50
C GLY A 34 -5.74 8.85 -8.99
N LYS A 35 -6.66 8.82 -9.95
CA LYS A 35 -8.11 8.83 -9.72
C LYS A 35 -8.82 7.84 -10.65
N GLY A 36 -9.97 7.31 -10.19
CA GLY A 36 -10.88 6.49 -10.99
C GLY A 36 -11.00 5.05 -10.54
N ASP A 37 -11.84 4.29 -11.24
CA ASP A 37 -12.08 2.87 -10.95
C ASP A 37 -10.82 2.04 -11.26
N PRO A 38 -10.28 1.30 -10.28
CA PRO A 38 -9.11 0.43 -10.47
C PRO A 38 -9.35 -0.71 -11.47
N ASN A 39 -10.61 -1.03 -11.78
CA ASN A 39 -10.98 -2.06 -12.75
C ASN A 39 -11.01 -1.56 -14.21
N THR A 40 -10.92 -0.24 -14.43
CA THR A 40 -10.93 0.33 -15.79
C THR A 40 -9.70 -0.13 -16.57
N GLU A 41 -9.94 -0.82 -17.69
CA GLU A 41 -8.86 -1.27 -18.58
C GLU A 41 -8.09 -0.07 -19.14
N GLY A 42 -6.76 -0.08 -18.97
CA GLY A 42 -5.89 1.05 -19.36
C GLY A 42 -6.09 2.32 -18.51
N GLY A 43 -6.83 2.24 -17.41
CA GLY A 43 -7.01 3.34 -16.47
C GLY A 43 -5.72 3.70 -15.68
N GLU A 44 -5.77 4.82 -14.97
CA GLU A 44 -4.61 5.35 -14.22
C GLU A 44 -4.05 4.32 -13.24
N TYR A 45 -4.91 3.59 -12.52
CA TYR A 45 -4.48 2.56 -11.58
C TYR A 45 -3.65 1.47 -12.25
N GLN A 46 -4.14 0.91 -13.36
CA GLN A 46 -3.42 -0.15 -14.08
C GLN A 46 -2.11 0.36 -14.69
N ASN A 47 -2.09 1.60 -15.17
CA ASN A 47 -0.89 2.24 -15.72
C ASN A 47 0.16 2.55 -14.65
N ALA A 48 -0.23 2.76 -13.38
CA ALA A 48 0.70 2.95 -12.28
C ALA A 48 1.52 1.69 -11.95
N LEU A 49 0.92 0.50 -12.08
CA LEU A 49 1.56 -0.75 -11.63
C LEU A 49 2.93 -1.03 -12.27
N PRO A 50 3.10 -0.96 -13.62
CA PRO A 50 4.40 -1.18 -14.24
C PRO A 50 5.46 -0.15 -13.80
N LEU A 51 5.06 1.07 -13.44
CA LEU A 51 5.97 2.10 -12.93
C LEU A 51 6.47 1.73 -11.53
N LEU A 52 5.57 1.38 -10.62
CA LEU A 52 5.91 0.98 -9.25
C LEU A 52 6.85 -0.23 -9.23
N TYR A 53 6.48 -1.30 -9.93
CA TYR A 53 7.33 -2.49 -10.03
C TYR A 53 8.64 -2.19 -10.77
N GLY A 54 8.62 -1.25 -11.74
CA GLY A 54 9.79 -0.80 -12.45
C GLY A 54 10.87 -0.28 -11.51
N ILE A 55 10.51 0.61 -10.60
CA ILE A 55 11.42 1.17 -9.60
C ILE A 55 11.80 0.14 -8.54
N ALA A 56 10.82 -0.56 -7.94
CA ALA A 56 11.09 -1.53 -6.89
C ALA A 56 12.07 -2.63 -7.34
N TYR A 57 11.92 -3.14 -8.57
CA TYR A 57 12.86 -4.11 -9.12
C TYR A 57 14.21 -3.48 -9.52
N THR A 58 14.26 -2.21 -9.93
CA THR A 58 15.53 -1.54 -10.22
C THR A 58 16.36 -1.42 -8.94
N VAL A 59 15.75 -0.99 -7.83
CA VAL A 59 16.39 -0.98 -6.50
C VAL A 59 16.83 -2.39 -6.09
N LYS A 60 15.95 -3.38 -6.17
CA LYS A 60 16.27 -4.78 -5.83
C LYS A 60 17.46 -5.33 -6.62
N MET A 61 17.55 -4.99 -7.89
CA MET A 61 18.58 -5.51 -8.80
C MET A 61 19.86 -4.67 -8.83
N SER A 62 19.96 -3.58 -8.05
CA SER A 62 21.16 -2.72 -7.96
C SER A 62 22.42 -3.53 -7.66
N LYS A 63 22.33 -4.60 -6.85
CA LYS A 63 23.43 -5.51 -6.52
C LYS A 63 24.07 -6.21 -7.74
N LYS A 64 23.38 -6.28 -8.88
CA LYS A 64 23.87 -6.87 -10.11
C LYS A 64 24.42 -5.81 -11.09
N GLY A 65 24.26 -4.53 -10.78
CA GLY A 65 24.72 -3.41 -11.57
C GLY A 65 25.97 -2.75 -11.00
N SER A 66 26.28 -1.56 -11.51
CA SER A 66 27.39 -0.73 -11.05
C SER A 66 27.06 0.13 -9.82
N ARG A 67 25.77 0.26 -9.45
CA ARG A 67 25.33 1.04 -8.28
C ARG A 67 25.47 0.20 -7.02
N SER A 68 26.33 0.67 -6.13
CA SER A 68 26.35 0.17 -4.73
C SER A 68 25.47 1.08 -3.88
N ILE A 69 24.46 0.49 -3.24
CA ILE A 69 23.60 1.19 -2.28
C ILE A 69 24.10 0.84 -0.89
N GLU A 70 24.38 1.84 -0.08
CA GLU A 70 24.82 1.64 1.30
C GLU A 70 23.74 0.96 2.13
N GLY A 71 24.14 0.01 2.97
CA GLY A 71 23.21 -0.76 3.80
C GLY A 71 22.34 -1.76 3.05
N TYR A 72 22.58 -1.96 1.73
CA TYR A 72 21.79 -2.90 0.93
C TYR A 72 21.78 -4.31 1.50
N PHE A 73 20.60 -4.88 1.63
CA PHE A 73 20.38 -6.32 1.83
C PHE A 73 19.44 -6.87 0.74
N ASP A 74 19.60 -8.14 0.39
CA ASP A 74 18.70 -8.77 -0.59
C ASP A 74 17.30 -8.94 0.00
N PHE A 75 16.26 -8.52 -0.72
CA PHE A 75 14.88 -8.55 -0.26
C PHE A 75 13.91 -9.07 -1.33
N VAL A 76 12.79 -9.60 -0.89
CA VAL A 76 11.64 -9.88 -1.75
C VAL A 76 10.89 -8.57 -1.92
N VAL A 77 10.57 -8.18 -3.16
CA VAL A 77 9.75 -6.97 -3.40
C VAL A 77 8.46 -7.10 -2.60
N PRO A 78 8.15 -6.12 -1.75
CA PRO A 78 6.94 -6.13 -0.94
C PRO A 78 5.66 -6.18 -1.78
N PRO A 79 4.52 -6.51 -1.19
CA PRO A 79 3.25 -6.47 -1.90
C PRO A 79 2.93 -5.09 -2.44
N LEU A 80 2.04 -5.02 -3.41
CA LEU A 80 1.38 -3.80 -3.81
C LEU A 80 0.47 -3.35 -2.65
N GLU A 81 0.45 -2.06 -2.39
CA GLU A 81 -0.37 -1.41 -1.39
C GLU A 81 -1.12 -0.24 -2.03
N GLY A 82 -2.26 0.15 -1.46
CA GLY A 82 -3.04 1.27 -1.92
C GLY A 82 -3.63 2.07 -0.77
N PHE A 83 -3.44 3.38 -0.80
CA PHE A 83 -4.17 4.31 0.06
C PHE A 83 -5.32 4.87 -0.76
N TRP A 84 -6.54 4.82 -0.19
CA TRP A 84 -7.78 5.15 -0.90
C TRP A 84 -8.59 6.19 -0.15
N TRP A 85 -9.21 7.09 -0.88
CA TRP A 85 -10.19 8.02 -0.33
C TRP A 85 -11.14 8.53 -1.42
N GLN A 86 -12.24 9.08 -0.98
CA GLN A 86 -13.19 9.82 -1.79
C GLN A 86 -13.44 11.17 -1.12
N GLU A 87 -13.84 12.17 -1.89
CA GLU A 87 -14.28 13.43 -1.34
C GLU A 87 -15.68 13.22 -0.72
N SER A 88 -15.69 12.88 0.56
CA SER A 88 -16.90 12.63 1.35
C SER A 88 -16.80 13.35 2.69
N PRO A 89 -17.88 14.00 3.17
CA PRO A 89 -17.89 14.65 4.49
C PRO A 89 -17.62 13.72 5.67
N SER A 90 -17.93 12.41 5.53
CA SER A 90 -17.72 11.40 6.58
C SER A 90 -16.36 10.71 6.50
N GLY A 91 -15.61 10.87 5.39
CA GLY A 91 -14.38 10.12 5.14
C GLY A 91 -14.62 8.65 4.77
N ASP A 92 -15.88 8.21 4.71
CA ASP A 92 -16.23 6.83 4.35
C ASP A 92 -16.04 6.57 2.84
N ILE A 93 -15.69 5.34 2.51
CA ILE A 93 -15.56 4.86 1.14
C ILE A 93 -16.92 4.36 0.63
N ASP A 94 -17.38 4.91 -0.48
CA ASP A 94 -18.53 4.42 -1.24
C ASP A 94 -18.04 3.48 -2.36
N TYR A 95 -18.10 2.19 -2.12
CA TYR A 95 -17.66 1.15 -3.05
C TYR A 95 -18.50 1.05 -4.33
N VAL A 96 -19.64 1.75 -4.39
CA VAL A 96 -20.47 1.81 -5.61
C VAL A 96 -19.94 2.85 -6.58
N ARG A 97 -19.41 3.98 -6.07
CA ARG A 97 -18.90 5.09 -6.89
C ARG A 97 -17.39 4.98 -7.10
N LYS A 98 -16.94 3.91 -7.76
CA LYS A 98 -15.52 3.62 -7.97
C LYS A 98 -14.80 4.66 -8.83
N ASP A 99 -15.51 5.35 -9.73
CA ASP A 99 -14.93 6.43 -10.55
C ASP A 99 -14.48 7.65 -9.70
N ASP A 100 -15.05 7.80 -8.49
CA ASP A 100 -14.70 8.87 -7.56
C ASP A 100 -13.52 8.55 -6.65
N PHE A 101 -12.96 7.34 -6.75
CA PHE A 101 -11.79 6.98 -5.97
C PHE A 101 -10.59 7.84 -6.31
N ASN A 102 -9.98 8.43 -5.30
CA ASN A 102 -8.60 8.88 -5.36
C ASN A 102 -7.72 7.80 -4.74
N PHE A 103 -6.53 7.62 -5.27
CA PHE A 103 -5.61 6.61 -4.78
C PHE A 103 -4.15 7.07 -4.76
N ILE A 104 -3.39 6.44 -3.87
CA ILE A 104 -1.94 6.36 -3.93
C ILE A 104 -1.60 4.89 -4.03
N SER A 105 -1.29 4.39 -5.23
CA SER A 105 -0.75 3.03 -5.37
C SER A 105 0.73 3.05 -5.03
N CYS A 106 1.20 2.09 -4.23
CA CYS A 106 2.56 2.12 -3.77
C CYS A 106 3.15 0.72 -3.51
N ILE A 107 4.47 0.68 -3.43
CA ILE A 107 5.23 -0.49 -2.96
C ILE A 107 6.24 0.00 -1.95
N ARG A 108 6.26 -0.61 -0.75
CA ARG A 108 7.24 -0.28 0.28
C ARG A 108 8.66 -0.46 -0.25
N LEU A 109 9.52 0.51 0.06
CA LEU A 109 10.96 0.43 -0.15
C LEU A 109 11.67 0.12 1.17
N PRO A 110 12.76 -0.66 1.15
CA PRO A 110 13.61 -0.83 2.33
C PRO A 110 14.16 0.49 2.84
N ASP A 111 14.40 0.58 4.16
CA ASP A 111 14.80 1.81 4.83
C ASP A 111 16.20 2.31 4.41
N PHE A 112 17.02 1.46 3.75
CA PHE A 112 18.30 1.86 3.19
C PHE A 112 18.19 2.74 1.93
N VAL A 113 17.01 2.83 1.30
CA VAL A 113 16.80 3.59 0.06
C VAL A 113 16.74 5.07 0.39
N THR A 114 17.79 5.80 0.03
CA THR A 114 17.85 7.24 0.15
C THR A 114 17.16 7.95 -1.04
N ARG A 115 17.01 9.27 -0.96
CA ARG A 115 16.52 10.08 -2.09
C ARG A 115 17.41 9.92 -3.31
N ASP A 116 18.72 9.93 -3.14
CA ASP A 116 19.68 9.79 -4.24
C ASP A 116 19.60 8.40 -4.90
N ASP A 117 19.35 7.36 -4.11
CA ASP A 117 19.16 6.00 -4.63
C ASP A 117 17.84 5.87 -5.40
N PHE A 118 16.79 6.54 -4.93
CA PHE A 118 15.51 6.60 -5.62
C PHE A 118 15.64 7.34 -6.96
N ASP A 119 16.27 8.53 -6.98
CA ASP A 119 16.45 9.32 -8.19
C ASP A 119 17.31 8.57 -9.21
N TRP A 120 18.35 7.86 -8.76
CA TRP A 120 19.11 6.93 -9.60
C TRP A 120 18.22 5.83 -10.17
N ALA A 121 17.37 5.21 -9.35
CA ALA A 121 16.51 4.12 -9.80
C ALA A 121 15.50 4.59 -10.85
N VAL A 122 14.98 5.80 -10.72
CA VAL A 122 14.10 6.43 -11.73
C VAL A 122 14.85 6.62 -13.05
N ALA A 123 16.04 7.21 -13.02
CA ALA A 123 16.86 7.44 -14.22
C ALA A 123 17.21 6.09 -14.92
N GLU A 124 17.63 5.10 -14.14
CA GLU A 124 18.00 3.76 -14.63
C GLU A 124 16.82 3.02 -15.23
N ALA A 125 15.65 3.07 -14.55
CA ALA A 125 14.42 2.45 -15.04
C ALA A 125 13.93 3.11 -16.34
N THR A 126 13.96 4.44 -16.41
CA THR A 126 13.60 5.23 -17.62
C THR A 126 14.48 4.82 -18.80
N ALA A 127 15.78 4.76 -18.60
CA ALA A 127 16.73 4.38 -19.66
C ALA A 127 16.50 2.97 -20.18
N LYS A 128 16.18 2.01 -19.26
CA LYS A 128 16.07 0.58 -19.62
C LYS A 128 14.70 0.16 -20.14
N LYS A 129 13.62 0.75 -19.57
CA LYS A 129 12.25 0.24 -19.80
C LYS A 129 11.48 1.02 -20.85
N LYS A 130 11.97 2.19 -21.28
CA LYS A 130 11.30 3.08 -22.25
C LYS A 130 9.86 3.46 -21.81
N LEU A 131 9.63 3.58 -20.51
CA LEU A 131 8.41 4.06 -19.89
C LEU A 131 8.66 5.45 -19.30
N ASP A 132 7.62 6.26 -19.22
CA ASP A 132 7.68 7.55 -18.53
C ASP A 132 7.45 7.33 -17.02
N PHE A 133 8.50 7.57 -16.24
CA PHE A 133 8.47 7.48 -14.77
C PHE A 133 8.27 8.84 -14.09
N SER A 134 7.84 9.88 -14.82
CA SER A 134 7.66 11.23 -14.23
C SER A 134 6.60 11.29 -13.14
N ALA A 135 5.64 10.35 -13.15
CA ALA A 135 4.56 10.26 -12.16
C ALA A 135 4.99 9.56 -10.85
N VAL A 136 6.19 8.96 -10.77
CA VAL A 136 6.59 8.26 -9.54
C VAL A 136 7.17 9.23 -8.52
N GLU A 137 6.86 9.01 -7.26
CA GLU A 137 7.41 9.76 -6.13
C GLU A 137 8.00 8.84 -5.06
N LEU A 138 9.01 9.34 -4.32
CA LEU A 138 9.43 8.75 -3.06
C LEU A 138 8.56 9.35 -1.96
N LEU A 139 7.62 8.57 -1.48
CA LEU A 139 6.64 8.97 -0.47
C LEU A 139 7.01 8.39 0.89
N LYS A 140 7.01 9.22 1.93
CA LYS A 140 7.11 8.77 3.32
C LYS A 140 5.74 8.91 3.98
N VAL A 141 5.21 7.82 4.53
CA VAL A 141 3.92 7.79 5.22
C VAL A 141 4.14 7.43 6.68
N ASP A 142 3.52 8.19 7.57
CA ASP A 142 3.42 7.91 9.00
C ASP A 142 1.95 7.66 9.33
N GLU A 143 1.55 6.39 9.38
CA GLU A 143 0.16 6.02 9.70
C GLU A 143 -0.10 6.09 11.21
N GLY A 144 0.91 5.92 12.06
CA GLY A 144 0.77 5.96 13.51
C GLY A 144 -0.21 4.93 14.05
N LEU A 145 -1.14 5.36 14.91
CA LEU A 145 -2.12 4.46 15.54
C LEU A 145 -3.23 4.09 14.57
N CYS A 146 -3.41 2.77 14.34
CA CYS A 146 -4.38 2.22 13.42
C CYS A 146 -5.13 1.03 14.01
N VAL A 147 -6.32 0.75 13.49
CA VAL A 147 -6.98 -0.55 13.57
C VAL A 147 -6.72 -1.30 12.26
N GLN A 148 -6.50 -2.60 12.32
CA GLN A 148 -6.29 -3.44 11.15
C GLN A 148 -6.97 -4.79 11.25
N CYS A 149 -7.26 -5.38 10.08
CA CYS A 149 -7.88 -6.69 9.97
C CYS A 149 -7.44 -7.40 8.67
N MET A 150 -7.38 -8.74 8.68
CA MET A 150 -7.25 -9.52 7.46
C MET A 150 -8.61 -9.71 6.82
N HIS A 151 -8.84 -9.09 5.68
CA HIS A 151 -9.95 -9.41 4.79
C HIS A 151 -9.63 -10.66 3.96
N THR A 152 -10.58 -11.59 3.85
CA THR A 152 -10.47 -12.75 2.96
C THR A 152 -11.71 -12.82 2.10
N GLY A 153 -11.55 -12.70 0.79
CA GLY A 153 -12.65 -12.70 -0.18
C GLY A 153 -12.49 -11.63 -1.25
N PRO A 154 -13.52 -11.48 -2.11
CA PRO A 154 -13.57 -10.42 -3.12
C PRO A 154 -13.55 -9.03 -2.46
N TYR A 155 -12.92 -8.06 -3.12
CA TYR A 155 -12.87 -6.66 -2.64
C TYR A 155 -14.26 -6.06 -2.40
N ASP A 156 -15.26 -6.43 -3.22
CA ASP A 156 -16.64 -5.95 -3.04
C ASP A 156 -17.30 -6.42 -1.73
N ASN A 157 -16.71 -7.41 -1.04
CA ASN A 157 -17.16 -7.88 0.28
C ASN A 157 -16.42 -7.21 1.45
N GLU A 158 -15.47 -6.32 1.17
CA GLU A 158 -14.67 -5.61 2.17
C GLU A 158 -15.50 -4.76 3.15
N PRO A 159 -16.66 -4.16 2.76
CA PRO A 159 -17.48 -3.40 3.67
C PRO A 159 -17.86 -4.14 4.96
N ALA A 160 -18.01 -5.47 4.91
CA ALA A 160 -18.28 -6.27 6.12
C ALA A 160 -17.06 -6.29 7.08
N THR A 161 -15.84 -6.34 6.55
CA THR A 161 -14.60 -6.28 7.32
C THR A 161 -14.42 -4.89 7.94
N VAL A 162 -14.67 -3.84 7.16
CA VAL A 162 -14.62 -2.44 7.63
C VAL A 162 -15.66 -2.20 8.73
N GLY A 163 -16.89 -2.73 8.59
CA GLY A 163 -17.92 -2.68 9.64
C GLY A 163 -17.44 -3.28 10.96
N ALA A 164 -16.86 -4.48 10.91
CA ALA A 164 -16.30 -5.14 12.11
C ALA A 164 -15.13 -4.35 12.72
N MET A 165 -14.29 -3.70 11.89
CA MET A 165 -13.22 -2.82 12.37
C MET A 165 -13.78 -1.58 13.08
N ASN A 166 -14.83 -0.96 12.56
CA ASN A 166 -15.47 0.21 13.14
C ASN A 166 -16.14 -0.11 14.48
N GLU A 167 -16.86 -1.24 14.58
CA GLU A 167 -17.43 -1.74 15.83
C GLU A 167 -16.35 -1.95 16.88
N TYR A 168 -15.31 -2.69 16.55
CA TYR A 168 -14.17 -2.94 17.43
C TYR A 168 -13.48 -1.64 17.87
N THR A 169 -13.27 -0.70 16.95
CA THR A 169 -12.66 0.60 17.24
C THR A 169 -13.46 1.35 18.32
N THR A 170 -14.78 1.39 18.18
CA THR A 170 -15.68 2.02 19.13
C THR A 170 -15.68 1.32 20.50
N GLU A 171 -15.74 -0.01 20.52
CA GLU A 171 -15.68 -0.81 21.75
C GLU A 171 -14.38 -0.59 22.53
N GLN A 172 -13.27 -0.32 21.82
CA GLN A 172 -11.97 -0.04 22.46
C GLN A 172 -11.78 1.43 22.87
N GLY A 173 -12.80 2.30 22.70
CA GLY A 173 -12.77 3.71 23.06
C GLY A 173 -11.95 4.57 22.10
N TYR A 174 -11.97 4.22 20.82
CA TYR A 174 -11.34 4.99 19.74
C TYR A 174 -12.38 5.42 18.70
N VAL A 175 -11.99 6.37 17.88
CA VAL A 175 -12.75 6.84 16.71
C VAL A 175 -11.84 6.87 15.48
N PRO A 176 -12.39 6.79 14.26
CA PRO A 176 -11.62 6.99 13.02
C PRO A 176 -10.93 8.37 13.02
N ASP A 177 -9.74 8.41 12.41
CA ASP A 177 -8.92 9.63 12.31
C ASP A 177 -8.39 9.83 10.88
N PHE A 178 -9.29 9.75 9.90
CA PHE A 178 -8.98 10.06 8.51
C PHE A 178 -8.63 11.54 8.33
N SER A 179 -7.67 11.81 7.43
CA SER A 179 -7.21 13.17 7.12
C SER A 179 -6.55 13.21 5.75
N ASP A 180 -6.03 14.37 5.33
CA ASP A 180 -5.29 14.53 4.07
C ASP A 180 -3.96 13.73 4.01
N THR A 181 -3.57 13.09 5.11
CA THR A 181 -2.35 12.29 5.22
C THR A 181 -2.58 10.89 5.78
N ARG A 182 -3.80 10.57 6.21
CA ARG A 182 -4.17 9.31 6.85
C ARG A 182 -5.43 8.76 6.20
N PHE A 183 -5.28 7.70 5.43
CA PHE A 183 -6.30 7.17 4.51
C PHE A 183 -6.73 5.75 4.88
N HIS A 184 -7.76 5.26 4.22
CA HIS A 184 -8.03 3.84 4.13
C HIS A 184 -6.87 3.17 3.39
N HIS A 185 -6.26 2.16 3.99
CA HIS A 185 -5.07 1.50 3.47
C HIS A 185 -5.33 0.02 3.23
N GLU A 186 -5.03 -0.44 2.04
CA GLU A 186 -5.11 -1.84 1.62
C GLU A 186 -3.74 -2.38 1.23
N ILE A 187 -3.40 -3.59 1.72
CA ILE A 187 -2.16 -4.31 1.37
C ILE A 187 -2.54 -5.62 0.69
N TYR A 188 -2.23 -5.75 -0.59
CA TYR A 188 -2.67 -6.87 -1.44
C TYR A 188 -1.72 -8.05 -1.34
N LEU A 189 -2.05 -9.06 -0.52
CA LEU A 189 -1.21 -10.23 -0.28
C LEU A 189 -1.35 -11.30 -1.35
N SER A 190 -2.44 -11.29 -2.10
CA SER A 190 -2.76 -12.23 -3.17
C SER A 190 -2.75 -11.55 -4.54
N ASP A 191 -2.28 -12.26 -5.56
CA ASP A 191 -2.41 -11.82 -6.96
C ASP A 191 -3.79 -12.26 -7.48
N PRO A 192 -4.72 -11.33 -7.80
CA PRO A 192 -6.07 -11.69 -8.25
C PRO A 192 -6.10 -12.44 -9.58
N ARG A 193 -5.01 -12.39 -10.35
CA ARG A 193 -4.88 -13.15 -11.62
C ARG A 193 -4.55 -14.62 -11.38
N LYS A 194 -4.14 -15.00 -10.15
CA LYS A 194 -3.65 -16.35 -9.79
C LYS A 194 -4.41 -16.98 -8.64
N CYS A 195 -5.24 -16.21 -7.97
CA CYS A 195 -5.97 -16.63 -6.79
C CYS A 195 -7.47 -16.54 -7.05
N ALA A 196 -8.23 -17.57 -6.66
CA ALA A 196 -9.68 -17.52 -6.75
C ALA A 196 -10.22 -16.38 -5.84
N PRO A 197 -11.24 -15.64 -6.27
CA PRO A 197 -11.70 -14.44 -5.57
C PRO A 197 -12.00 -14.66 -4.08
N GLU A 198 -12.61 -15.79 -3.71
CA GLU A 198 -12.95 -16.13 -2.34
C GLU A 198 -11.72 -16.43 -1.44
N LYS A 199 -10.53 -16.55 -2.04
CA LYS A 199 -9.26 -16.80 -1.33
C LYS A 199 -8.31 -15.60 -1.35
N LEU A 200 -8.72 -14.49 -1.94
CA LEU A 200 -7.94 -13.27 -1.92
C LEU A 200 -7.73 -12.82 -0.47
N LYS A 201 -6.55 -12.30 -0.18
CA LYS A 201 -6.19 -11.78 1.13
C LYS A 201 -5.68 -10.35 1.01
N THR A 202 -6.32 -9.48 1.75
CA THR A 202 -5.98 -8.05 1.85
C THR A 202 -5.89 -7.67 3.32
N VAL A 203 -4.81 -7.00 3.71
CA VAL A 203 -4.82 -6.31 5.01
C VAL A 203 -5.53 -5.00 4.81
N VAL A 204 -6.59 -4.77 5.58
CA VAL A 204 -7.30 -3.49 5.64
C VAL A 204 -6.87 -2.76 6.90
N ARG A 205 -6.56 -1.46 6.79
CA ARG A 205 -6.07 -0.65 7.90
C ARG A 205 -6.70 0.73 7.86
N HIS A 206 -7.16 1.19 9.02
CA HIS A 206 -7.73 2.52 9.22
C HIS A 206 -7.00 3.27 10.32
N PRO A 207 -6.72 4.57 10.14
CA PRO A 207 -6.20 5.41 11.18
C PRO A 207 -7.26 5.64 12.27
N ILE A 208 -6.81 5.64 13.52
CA ILE A 208 -7.69 5.87 14.67
C ILE A 208 -7.03 6.82 15.68
N LYS A 209 -7.86 7.44 16.54
CA LYS A 209 -7.44 8.19 17.71
C LYS A 209 -8.34 7.91 18.91
N ARG A 210 -7.89 8.25 20.11
CA ARG A 210 -8.74 8.15 21.32
C ARG A 210 -10.00 8.98 21.14
N ALA A 211 -11.14 8.42 21.52
CA ALA A 211 -12.35 9.21 21.73
C ALA A 211 -12.12 10.20 22.89
N GLU A 212 -12.62 11.44 22.74
CA GLU A 212 -12.55 12.47 23.78
C GLU A 212 -13.53 12.17 24.93
#